data_d50c7337edd48a382ec89336756d7026
#
_entry.id   d50c7337edd48a382ec89336756d7026
#
_cell.length_a   1.000
_cell.length_b   1.000
_cell.length_c   1.000
_cell.angle_alpha   90.00
_cell.angle_beta   90.00
_cell.angle_gamma   90.00
#
_symmetry.space_group_name_H-M   'P 1'
#
loop_
_entity.id
_entity.type
_entity.pdbx_description
1 polymer ?
#
loop_
_entity_poly.entity_id
_entity_poly.type
_entity_poly.pdbx_seq_one_letter_code
_entity_poly.pdbx_strand_id
1 'polypeptide(L)'
;MNWDRVEGNWKQFKGKVKQEWGKLTDDHLDVIAGKRDTLAGKVQEAYGMGADEAEKQIRRFEDRYSDWTPDDMPPPNRDLRGNQPPRYK
;
A
#
# COMPACT_ATOMS: atom_id res chain seq x y z
N MET A 1 -3.59 5.29 -5.62
CA MET A 1 -2.32 4.98 -4.95
C MET A 1 -1.17 5.12 -5.94
N ASN A 2 -0.05 5.64 -5.49
CA ASN A 2 1.13 5.84 -6.33
C ASN A 2 2.25 4.95 -5.82
N TRP A 3 2.65 3.97 -6.61
CA TRP A 3 3.66 3.00 -6.16
C TRP A 3 5.06 3.62 -6.04
N ASP A 4 5.35 4.66 -6.80
CA ASP A 4 6.62 5.39 -6.60
C ASP A 4 6.66 5.99 -5.21
N ARG A 5 5.56 6.56 -4.75
CA ARG A 5 5.48 7.11 -3.41
C ARG A 5 5.55 6.02 -2.35
N VAL A 6 4.90 4.89 -2.61
CA VAL A 6 4.96 3.74 -1.71
C VAL A 6 6.40 3.26 -1.58
N GLU A 7 7.10 3.17 -2.70
CA GLU A 7 8.49 2.74 -2.69
C GLU A 7 9.36 3.70 -1.87
N GLY A 8 9.16 4.98 -2.05
CA GLY A 8 9.92 6.00 -1.32
C GLY A 8 9.62 6.03 0.18
N ASN A 9 8.49 5.46 0.59
CA ASN A 9 8.07 5.46 2.00
C ASN A 9 7.73 4.05 2.46
N TRP A 10 8.49 3.08 1.98
CA TRP A 10 8.17 1.68 2.19
C TRP A 10 8.09 1.29 3.67
N LYS A 11 8.95 1.88 4.48
CA LYS A 11 8.95 1.58 5.91
C LYS A 11 7.61 1.84 6.55
N GLN A 12 6.94 2.92 6.12
CA GLN A 12 5.62 3.24 6.64
C GLN A 12 4.55 2.34 6.06
N PHE A 13 4.72 1.96 4.79
CA PHE A 13 3.67 1.26 4.09
C PHE A 13 3.70 -0.25 4.27
N LYS A 14 4.86 -0.82 4.60
CA LYS A 14 4.98 -2.28 4.63
C LYS A 14 4.05 -2.93 5.65
N GLY A 15 3.71 -2.22 6.72
CA GLY A 15 2.76 -2.74 7.70
C GLY A 15 1.38 -2.99 7.12
N LYS A 16 0.97 -2.16 6.17
CA LYS A 16 -0.32 -2.33 5.51
C LYS A 16 -0.31 -3.55 4.60
N VAL A 17 0.81 -3.78 3.93
CA VAL A 17 0.98 -4.97 3.10
C VAL A 17 0.95 -6.21 3.97
N LYS A 18 1.61 -6.17 5.11
CA LYS A 18 1.62 -7.30 6.04
C LYS A 18 0.23 -7.59 6.59
N GLN A 19 -0.56 -6.55 6.84
CA GLN A 19 -1.94 -6.73 7.28
C GLN A 19 -2.79 -7.43 6.23
N GLU A 20 -2.58 -7.09 4.97
CA GLU A 20 -3.36 -7.68 3.90
C GLU A 20 -2.92 -9.12 3.61
N TRP A 21 -1.63 -9.35 3.62
CA TRP A 21 -1.06 -10.65 3.29
C TRP A 21 -0.15 -11.12 4.43
N GLY A 22 -0.78 -11.71 5.46
CA GLY A 22 -0.08 -12.09 6.68
C GLY A 22 0.98 -13.16 6.49
N LYS A 23 0.92 -13.92 5.38
CA LYS A 23 1.93 -14.95 5.12
C LYS A 23 3.24 -14.39 4.60
N LEU A 24 3.26 -13.11 4.19
CA LEU A 24 4.50 -12.50 3.76
C LEU A 24 5.39 -12.28 4.98
N THR A 25 6.63 -12.73 4.89
CA THR A 25 7.60 -12.55 5.97
C THR A 25 8.27 -11.20 5.86
N ASP A 26 9.01 -10.81 6.90
CA ASP A 26 9.80 -9.59 6.83
C ASP A 26 10.81 -9.64 5.70
N ASP A 27 11.41 -10.81 5.46
CA ASP A 27 12.33 -10.97 4.33
C ASP A 27 11.63 -10.71 3.01
N HIS A 28 10.40 -11.23 2.85
CA HIS A 28 9.63 -10.95 1.65
C HIS A 28 9.39 -9.46 1.49
N LEU A 29 9.02 -8.79 2.58
CA LEU A 29 8.72 -7.37 2.54
C LEU A 29 9.95 -6.55 2.17
N ASP A 30 11.10 -6.95 2.67
CA ASP A 30 12.36 -6.27 2.32
C ASP A 30 12.68 -6.42 0.83
N VAL A 31 12.43 -7.61 0.28
CA VAL A 31 12.67 -7.84 -1.15
C VAL A 31 11.69 -7.05 -2.01
N ILE A 32 10.43 -6.97 -1.56
CA ILE A 32 9.40 -6.23 -2.29
C ILE A 32 9.77 -4.76 -2.39
N ALA A 33 10.16 -4.16 -1.27
CA ALA A 33 10.66 -2.78 -1.23
C ALA A 33 9.74 -1.78 -1.95
N GLY A 34 8.44 -2.05 -1.92
CA GLY A 34 7.46 -1.14 -2.53
C GLY A 34 7.24 -1.32 -4.02
N LYS A 35 7.80 -2.35 -4.63
CA LYS A 35 7.63 -2.59 -6.05
C LYS A 35 6.44 -3.51 -6.29
N ARG A 36 5.48 -3.03 -7.06
CA ARG A 36 4.23 -3.74 -7.30
C ARG A 36 4.45 -5.12 -7.93
N ASP A 37 5.33 -5.19 -8.92
CA ASP A 37 5.58 -6.46 -9.62
C ASP A 37 6.17 -7.49 -8.67
N THR A 38 7.09 -7.07 -7.82
CA THR A 38 7.71 -7.96 -6.86
C THR A 38 6.67 -8.41 -5.82
N LEU A 39 5.80 -7.50 -5.39
CA LEU A 39 4.73 -7.85 -4.48
C LEU A 39 3.85 -8.94 -5.09
N ALA A 40 3.47 -8.78 -6.35
CA ALA A 40 2.63 -9.77 -7.02
C ALA A 40 3.30 -11.15 -7.00
N GLY A 41 4.59 -11.20 -7.29
CA GLY A 41 5.33 -12.46 -7.28
C GLY A 41 5.38 -13.09 -5.91
N LYS A 42 5.60 -12.29 -4.87
CA LYS A 42 5.67 -12.81 -3.51
C LYS A 42 4.31 -13.31 -3.00
N VAL A 43 3.25 -12.60 -3.37
CA VAL A 43 1.90 -13.04 -3.01
C VAL A 43 1.59 -14.39 -3.67
N GLN A 44 1.95 -14.52 -4.94
CA GLN A 44 1.77 -15.80 -5.63
C GLN A 44 2.51 -16.92 -4.93
N GLU A 45 3.76 -16.70 -4.55
CA GLU A 45 4.57 -17.70 -3.88
C GLU A 45 3.99 -18.08 -2.51
N ALA A 46 3.66 -17.07 -1.72
CA ALA A 46 3.25 -17.30 -0.34
C ALA A 46 1.91 -18.02 -0.23
N TYR A 47 1.03 -17.77 -1.18
CA TYR A 47 -0.34 -18.32 -1.12
C TYR A 47 -0.62 -19.36 -2.17
N GLY A 48 0.35 -19.64 -3.03
CA GLY A 48 0.16 -20.66 -4.05
C GLY A 48 -0.92 -20.30 -5.05
N MET A 49 -1.09 -19.03 -5.36
CA MET A 49 -2.13 -18.58 -6.27
C MET A 49 -1.54 -18.18 -7.61
N GLY A 50 -2.39 -18.11 -8.64
CA GLY A 50 -1.94 -17.70 -9.95
C GLY A 50 -1.83 -16.18 -10.06
N ALA A 51 -1.27 -15.74 -11.18
CA ALA A 51 -1.05 -14.31 -11.42
C ALA A 51 -2.35 -13.53 -11.45
N ASP A 52 -3.42 -14.12 -12.03
CA ASP A 52 -4.70 -13.43 -12.13
C ASP A 52 -5.29 -13.15 -10.76
N GLU A 53 -5.21 -14.12 -9.86
CA GLU A 53 -5.76 -13.95 -8.52
C GLU A 53 -4.94 -12.94 -7.73
N ALA A 54 -3.61 -13.01 -7.83
CA ALA A 54 -2.74 -12.04 -7.18
C ALA A 54 -3.04 -10.63 -7.67
N GLU A 55 -3.24 -10.48 -8.96
CA GLU A 55 -3.56 -9.18 -9.54
C GLU A 55 -4.87 -8.62 -8.99
N LYS A 56 -5.89 -9.48 -8.90
CA LYS A 56 -7.18 -9.06 -8.34
C LYS A 56 -7.03 -8.59 -6.89
N GLN A 57 -6.27 -9.31 -6.11
CA GLN A 57 -6.08 -8.93 -4.71
C GLN A 57 -5.33 -7.62 -4.58
N ILE A 58 -4.33 -7.42 -5.42
CA ILE A 58 -3.56 -6.18 -5.40
C ILE A 58 -4.43 -5.01 -5.82
N ARG A 59 -5.31 -5.18 -6.81
CA ARG A 59 -6.21 -4.12 -7.21
C ARG A 59 -7.17 -3.73 -6.10
N ARG A 60 -7.71 -4.70 -5.38
CA ARG A 60 -8.57 -4.41 -4.24
C ARG A 60 -7.81 -3.66 -3.15
N PHE A 61 -6.56 -4.04 -2.94
CA PHE A 61 -5.71 -3.36 -1.99
C PHE A 61 -5.44 -1.92 -2.43
N GLU A 62 -5.14 -1.72 -3.70
CA GLU A 62 -4.92 -0.37 -4.24
C GLU A 62 -6.15 0.50 -4.04
N ASP A 63 -7.33 -0.06 -4.30
CA ASP A 63 -8.58 0.70 -4.11
C ASP A 63 -8.77 1.10 -2.67
N ARG A 64 -8.45 0.21 -1.74
CA ARG A 64 -8.62 0.49 -0.33
C ARG A 64 -7.71 1.62 0.14
N TYR A 65 -6.53 1.73 -0.44
CA TYR A 65 -5.54 2.73 -0.04
C TYR A 65 -5.33 3.78 -1.12
N SER A 66 -6.35 4.05 -1.92
CA SER A 66 -6.20 4.98 -3.05
C SER A 66 -5.84 6.39 -2.58
N ASP A 67 -6.25 6.76 -1.37
CA ASP A 67 -5.95 8.07 -0.81
C ASP A 67 -4.72 8.09 0.08
N TRP A 68 -3.99 6.99 0.16
CA TRP A 68 -2.87 6.89 1.10
C TRP A 68 -1.78 7.90 0.77
N THR A 69 -1.28 8.57 1.80
CA THR A 69 -0.10 9.42 1.72
C THR A 69 0.79 9.12 2.92
N PRO A 70 2.10 9.38 2.81
CA PRO A 70 2.97 9.23 3.97
C PRO A 70 2.55 10.14 5.11
N ASP A 71 2.83 9.73 6.33
CA ASP A 71 2.39 10.45 7.53
C ASP A 71 2.92 11.88 7.59
N ASP A 72 4.09 12.13 7.05
CA ASP A 72 4.71 13.44 7.10
C ASP A 72 4.39 14.30 5.88
N MET A 73 3.43 13.88 5.07
CA MET A 73 3.00 14.65 3.90
C MET A 73 1.52 14.97 4.01
N PRO A 74 1.11 16.18 3.66
CA PRO A 74 -0.31 16.49 3.69
C PRO A 74 -1.03 15.71 2.60
N PRO A 75 -2.28 15.27 2.86
CA PRO A 75 -3.07 14.60 1.83
C PRO A 75 -3.34 15.56 0.66
N PRO A 76 -3.29 15.06 -0.55
CA PRO A 76 -3.70 15.89 -1.68
C PRO A 76 -5.19 16.17 -1.60
N ASN A 77 -5.61 17.30 -1.97
CA ASN A 77 -7.00 17.67 -2.03
C ASN A 77 -7.73 17.82 -0.73
N ARG A 78 -6.98 17.88 0.38
CA ARG A 78 -7.67 17.92 1.56
C ARG A 78 -7.92 19.27 2.02
N ASP A 79 -8.11 19.72 2.23
CA ASP A 79 -8.30 20.83 2.62
C ASP A 79 -9.09 21.62 2.24
N LEU A 80 -9.35 21.30 1.87
CA LEU A 80 -10.09 21.95 1.43
C LEU A 80 -11.19 22.14 2.07
N ARG A 81 -11.49 21.59 2.68
CA ARG A 81 -12.49 21.63 3.27
C ARG A 81 -12.44 22.36 4.24
N GLY A 82 -11.99 22.85 4.50
CA GLY A 82 -11.93 23.42 5.25
C GLY A 82 -11.78 23.25 6.08
N ASN A 83 -11.50 22.37 5.87
CA ASN A 83 -11.50 22.23 6.49
C ASN A 83 -11.51 22.29 7.11
N GLN A 84 -11.53 21.91 7.40
CA GLN A 84 -11.82 21.79 7.99
C GLN A 84 -11.71 22.09 8.67
N PRO A 85 -11.82 22.17 8.97
CA PRO A 85 -11.91 22.42 9.75
C PRO A 85 -11.87 22.59 10.54
N PRO A 86 -12.02 22.43 10.85
CA PRO A 86 -12.19 22.51 11.48
C PRO A 86 -12.04 22.52 12.22
N ARG A 87 -12.17 22.12 12.37
CA ARG A 87 -12.31 22.11 12.77
C ARG A 87 -12.06 22.58 13.54
N TYR A 88 -12.00 22.54 13.45
CA TYR A 88 -11.99 23.03 13.78
C TYR A 88 -12.06 23.75 14.28
N LYS A 89 -12.34 23.73 14.75
CA LYS A 89 -12.66 24.47 15.00
C LYS A 89 -12.75 24.82 15.36
#